data_b6973d8e53f0c553e5e18b242eeb7b8b
#
_entry.id   b6973d8e53f0c553e5e18b242eeb7b8b
#
_cell.length_a   1.000
_cell.length_b   1.000
_cell.length_c   1.000
_cell.angle_alpha   90.00
_cell.angle_beta   90.00
_cell.angle_gamma   90.00
#
_symmetry.space_group_name_H-M   'P 1'
#
loop_
_entity.id
_entity.type
_entity.pdbx_description
1 polymer ?
#
loop_
_entity_poly.entity_id
_entity_poly.type
_entity_poly.pdbx_seq_one_letter_code
_entity_poly.pdbx_strand_id
1 'polypeptide(L)'
;LKNGFLKDVRARGAALALLSAFTYGSSLVLSATAFEYGMAPLTMTVLRFFSVVVVLGIFLTMTRGFVPILTLPGRHAIGIGAFHFAANLMLMIAVTLAPVSISIVLFYMFPAVVLMLSSLLDRKAPELIEIITVVIAIAGVALTVRSGGSDGAISAFGIVLALAAAIAVSLMMIGTQRLLKGQDSVGVTFNLALTSVVLGVFATVVSGVFALPNAAEGYLILAGVLVLYPIALTCAVLAIGLAFKGETLTPQQICGVTMVLSAIGFLQWQRLRRARKNFQVS
;
A
#
# COMPACT_ATOMS: atom_id res chain seq x y z
N LEU A 1 29.01 -21.22 10.57
CA LEU A 1 27.65 -21.69 10.28
C LEU A 1 26.58 -20.62 10.60
N LYS A 2 26.66 -19.87 11.74
CA LYS A 2 25.69 -18.79 12.10
C LYS A 2 25.69 -17.61 11.11
N ASN A 3 26.83 -17.20 10.60
CA ASN A 3 26.94 -16.06 9.67
C ASN A 3 26.38 -16.36 8.27
N GLY A 4 26.45 -17.62 7.81
CA GLY A 4 25.83 -18.03 6.55
C GLY A 4 24.30 -18.06 6.62
N PHE A 5 23.76 -18.60 7.70
CA PHE A 5 22.31 -18.68 7.93
C PHE A 5 21.66 -17.28 8.03
N LEU A 6 22.29 -16.35 8.75
CA LEU A 6 21.80 -14.97 8.88
C LEU A 6 21.83 -14.21 7.54
N LYS A 7 22.88 -14.41 6.71
CA LYS A 7 22.94 -13.83 5.36
C LYS A 7 21.81 -14.35 4.47
N ASP A 8 21.50 -15.65 4.57
CA ASP A 8 20.45 -16.30 3.77
C ASP A 8 19.04 -15.79 4.17
N VAL A 9 18.78 -15.61 5.46
CA VAL A 9 17.52 -15.06 5.97
C VAL A 9 17.34 -13.60 5.55
N ARG A 10 18.41 -12.78 5.59
CA ARG A 10 18.40 -11.38 5.14
C ARG A 10 18.14 -11.29 3.63
N ALA A 11 18.80 -12.10 2.84
CA ALA A 11 18.62 -12.14 1.39
C ALA A 11 17.18 -12.51 1.01
N ARG A 12 16.60 -13.51 1.68
CA ARG A 12 15.20 -13.93 1.49
C ARG A 12 14.21 -12.82 1.89
N GLY A 13 14.43 -12.15 3.02
CA GLY A 13 13.60 -11.02 3.46
C GLY A 13 13.64 -9.86 2.49
N ALA A 14 14.83 -9.51 1.97
CA ALA A 14 14.98 -8.46 0.95
C ALA A 14 14.29 -8.83 -0.37
N ALA A 15 14.42 -10.08 -0.82
CA ALA A 15 13.75 -10.56 -2.03
C ALA A 15 12.21 -10.51 -1.90
N LEU A 16 11.66 -10.91 -0.76
CA LEU A 16 10.23 -10.82 -0.49
C LEU A 16 9.74 -9.37 -0.42
N ALA A 17 10.53 -8.47 0.17
CA ALA A 17 10.20 -7.04 0.21
C ALA A 17 10.19 -6.42 -1.19
N LEU A 18 11.15 -6.75 -2.05
CA LEU A 18 11.19 -6.31 -3.44
C LEU A 18 10.01 -6.87 -4.25
N LEU A 19 9.70 -8.14 -4.08
CA LEU A 19 8.53 -8.76 -4.74
C LEU A 19 7.23 -8.10 -4.28
N SER A 20 7.08 -7.86 -2.98
CA SER A 20 5.94 -7.15 -2.40
C SER A 20 5.79 -5.75 -3.01
N ALA A 21 6.87 -4.99 -3.08
CA ALA A 21 6.86 -3.64 -3.62
C ALA A 21 6.48 -3.62 -5.11
N PHE A 22 7.04 -4.55 -5.91
CA PHE A 22 6.73 -4.67 -7.33
C PHE A 22 5.26 -5.05 -7.56
N THR A 23 4.76 -6.08 -6.87
CA THR A 23 3.38 -6.55 -7.02
C THR A 23 2.37 -5.52 -6.50
N TYR A 24 2.69 -4.80 -5.42
CA TYR A 24 1.84 -3.71 -4.92
C TYR A 24 1.76 -2.55 -5.91
N GLY A 25 2.90 -2.09 -6.43
CA GLY A 25 2.94 -1.03 -7.44
C GLY A 25 2.20 -1.39 -8.71
N SER A 26 2.38 -2.61 -9.22
CA SER A 26 1.65 -3.14 -10.37
C SER A 26 0.14 -3.19 -10.11
N SER A 27 -0.26 -3.63 -8.93
CA SER A 27 -1.67 -3.68 -8.50
C SER A 27 -2.30 -2.28 -8.47
N LEU A 28 -1.56 -1.24 -8.04
CA LEU A 28 -2.06 0.14 -8.04
C LEU A 28 -2.29 0.68 -9.46
N VAL A 29 -1.34 0.44 -10.37
CA VAL A 29 -1.46 0.86 -11.78
C VAL A 29 -2.64 0.16 -12.44
N LEU A 30 -2.78 -1.14 -12.26
CA LEU A 30 -3.93 -1.90 -12.78
C LEU A 30 -5.26 -1.42 -12.18
N SER A 31 -5.28 -1.07 -10.88
CA SER A 31 -6.49 -0.52 -10.25
C SER A 31 -6.91 0.80 -10.92
N ALA A 32 -5.94 1.69 -11.20
CA ALA A 32 -6.21 2.95 -11.89
C ALA A 32 -6.78 2.70 -13.30
N THR A 33 -6.22 1.74 -14.03
CA THR A 33 -6.74 1.37 -15.37
C THR A 33 -8.17 0.77 -15.25
N ALA A 34 -8.48 -0.01 -14.21
CA ALA A 34 -9.83 -0.56 -14.01
C ALA A 34 -10.89 0.52 -13.78
N PHE A 35 -10.51 1.69 -13.21
CA PHE A 35 -11.42 2.83 -13.06
C PHE A 35 -11.81 3.45 -14.39
N GLU A 36 -10.94 3.42 -15.40
CA GLU A 36 -11.26 3.85 -16.77
C GLU A 36 -12.38 3.01 -17.40
N TYR A 37 -12.55 1.75 -16.95
CA TYR A 37 -13.64 0.86 -17.35
C TYR A 37 -14.89 0.98 -16.45
N GLY A 38 -15.04 2.07 -15.69
CA GLY A 38 -16.23 2.36 -14.88
C GLY A 38 -16.29 1.69 -13.51
N MET A 39 -15.21 1.05 -13.06
CA MET A 39 -15.17 0.44 -11.74
C MET A 39 -15.14 1.50 -10.62
N ALA A 40 -15.94 1.30 -9.55
CA ALA A 40 -15.94 2.22 -8.43
C ALA A 40 -14.74 1.96 -7.48
N PRO A 41 -14.09 3.03 -6.95
CA PRO A 41 -12.98 2.90 -5.99
C PRO A 41 -13.34 2.10 -4.73
N LEU A 42 -14.57 2.25 -4.23
CA LEU A 42 -15.06 1.51 -3.07
C LEU A 42 -15.16 0.01 -3.39
N THR A 43 -15.74 -0.34 -4.53
CA THR A 43 -15.85 -1.74 -5.00
C THR A 43 -14.46 -2.38 -5.16
N MET A 44 -13.52 -1.66 -5.78
CA MET A 44 -12.14 -2.12 -5.92
C MET A 44 -11.51 -2.38 -4.54
N THR A 45 -11.66 -1.46 -3.60
CA THR A 45 -11.11 -1.59 -2.24
C THR A 45 -11.66 -2.83 -1.53
N VAL A 46 -12.97 -3.06 -1.59
CA VAL A 46 -13.62 -4.24 -0.98
C VAL A 46 -13.10 -5.53 -1.59
N LEU A 47 -13.07 -5.64 -2.93
CA LEU A 47 -12.63 -6.85 -3.62
C LEU A 47 -11.15 -7.16 -3.38
N ARG A 48 -10.29 -6.15 -3.32
CA ARG A 48 -8.87 -6.32 -2.97
C ARG A 48 -8.72 -6.93 -1.58
N PHE A 49 -9.38 -6.37 -0.56
CA PHE A 49 -9.30 -6.92 0.79
C PHE A 49 -9.95 -8.28 0.90
N PHE A 50 -11.05 -8.51 0.19
CA PHE A 50 -11.68 -9.83 0.12
C PHE A 50 -10.72 -10.89 -0.43
N SER A 51 -9.98 -10.58 -1.50
CA SER A 51 -8.96 -11.50 -2.04
C SER A 51 -7.85 -11.82 -1.02
N VAL A 52 -7.44 -10.84 -0.22
CA VAL A 52 -6.47 -11.05 0.89
C VAL A 52 -7.05 -11.98 1.96
N VAL A 53 -8.30 -11.74 2.38
CA VAL A 53 -8.99 -12.58 3.37
C VAL A 53 -9.08 -14.02 2.89
N VAL A 54 -9.41 -14.25 1.62
CA VAL A 54 -9.48 -15.60 1.04
C VAL A 54 -8.09 -16.26 1.05
N VAL A 55 -7.06 -15.60 0.53
CA VAL A 55 -5.72 -16.18 0.41
C VAL A 55 -5.10 -16.44 1.79
N LEU A 56 -5.15 -15.46 2.70
CA LEU A 56 -4.61 -15.63 4.05
C LEU A 56 -5.47 -16.59 4.90
N GLY A 57 -6.79 -16.61 4.68
CA GLY A 57 -7.69 -17.56 5.33
C GLY A 57 -7.36 -19.00 4.96
N ILE A 58 -7.17 -19.29 3.67
CA ILE A 58 -6.74 -20.61 3.21
C ILE A 58 -5.36 -20.96 3.81
N PHE A 59 -4.41 -20.03 3.76
CA PHE A 59 -3.07 -20.24 4.32
C PHE A 59 -3.12 -20.56 5.82
N LEU A 60 -3.88 -19.81 6.61
CA LEU A 60 -4.01 -20.03 8.06
C LEU A 60 -4.71 -21.33 8.39
N THR A 61 -5.77 -21.69 7.66
CA THR A 61 -6.47 -22.98 7.86
C THR A 61 -5.57 -24.18 7.56
N MET A 62 -4.77 -24.10 6.50
CA MET A 62 -3.84 -25.18 6.12
C MET A 62 -2.66 -25.33 7.08
N THR A 63 -2.20 -24.23 7.70
CA THR A 63 -0.98 -24.24 8.53
C THR A 63 -1.26 -24.37 10.02
N ARG A 64 -2.39 -23.91 10.52
CA ARG A 64 -2.69 -23.78 11.96
C ARG A 64 -4.04 -24.33 12.40
N GLY A 65 -4.90 -24.75 11.46
CA GLY A 65 -6.26 -25.15 11.74
C GLY A 65 -7.20 -23.95 11.93
N PHE A 66 -8.51 -24.24 12.04
CA PHE A 66 -9.57 -23.20 12.01
C PHE A 66 -9.66 -22.34 13.28
N VAL A 67 -9.24 -22.88 14.43
CA VAL A 67 -9.44 -22.25 15.76
C VAL A 67 -8.64 -20.95 15.98
N PRO A 68 -7.37 -20.82 15.53
CA PRO A 68 -6.58 -19.60 15.73
C PRO A 68 -7.07 -18.37 14.99
N ILE A 69 -7.90 -18.52 13.96
CA ILE A 69 -8.40 -17.39 13.14
C ILE A 69 -9.35 -16.50 13.96
N LEU A 70 -10.06 -17.07 14.93
CA LEU A 70 -11.10 -16.38 15.72
C LEU A 70 -10.58 -15.78 17.05
N THR A 71 -9.36 -16.10 17.48
CA THR A 71 -8.84 -15.76 18.82
C THR A 71 -8.03 -14.47 18.88
N LEU A 72 -8.13 -13.57 17.90
CA LEU A 72 -7.29 -12.38 17.82
C LEU A 72 -7.80 -11.19 18.65
N PRO A 73 -6.88 -10.27 19.10
CA PRO A 73 -7.20 -9.18 20.03
C PRO A 73 -8.19 -8.19 19.38
N GLY A 74 -9.50 -8.37 19.67
CA GLY A 74 -10.60 -7.81 18.91
C GLY A 74 -10.65 -6.27 18.81
N ARG A 75 -10.53 -5.53 19.92
CA ARG A 75 -10.81 -4.09 19.94
C ARG A 75 -9.78 -3.24 19.19
N HIS A 76 -8.51 -3.52 19.39
CA HIS A 76 -7.42 -2.76 18.76
C HIS A 76 -7.29 -3.10 17.28
N ALA A 77 -7.48 -4.35 16.90
CA ALA A 77 -7.46 -4.77 15.51
C ALA A 77 -8.58 -4.11 14.67
N ILE A 78 -9.78 -3.92 15.25
CA ILE A 78 -10.89 -3.21 14.58
C ILE A 78 -10.52 -1.74 14.33
N GLY A 79 -10.04 -1.03 15.36
CA GLY A 79 -9.64 0.37 15.20
C GLY A 79 -8.51 0.55 14.17
N ILE A 80 -7.48 -0.30 14.22
CA ILE A 80 -6.37 -0.27 13.27
C ILE A 80 -6.84 -0.67 11.87
N GLY A 81 -7.73 -1.65 11.76
CA GLY A 81 -8.36 -2.06 10.49
C GLY A 81 -9.19 -0.95 9.86
N ALA A 82 -9.84 -0.10 10.65
CA ALA A 82 -10.55 1.08 10.14
C ALA A 82 -9.58 2.07 9.48
N PHE A 83 -8.43 2.34 10.08
CA PHE A 83 -7.38 3.15 9.44
C PHE A 83 -6.84 2.49 8.18
N HIS A 84 -6.71 1.17 8.17
CA HIS A 84 -6.27 0.41 6.98
C HIS A 84 -7.27 0.55 5.83
N PHE A 85 -8.56 0.38 6.10
CA PHE A 85 -9.63 0.61 5.13
C PHE A 85 -9.65 2.04 4.62
N ALA A 86 -9.65 3.02 5.53
CA ALA A 86 -9.68 4.44 5.19
C ALA A 86 -8.49 4.85 4.31
N ALA A 87 -7.27 4.43 4.66
CA ALA A 87 -6.07 4.71 3.88
C ALA A 87 -6.17 4.19 2.44
N ASN A 88 -6.63 2.94 2.27
CA ASN A 88 -6.76 2.35 0.94
C ASN A 88 -7.89 2.98 0.14
N LEU A 89 -9.05 3.25 0.75
CA LEU A 89 -10.17 3.89 0.06
C LEU A 89 -9.81 5.32 -0.38
N MET A 90 -9.21 6.11 0.51
CA MET A 90 -8.75 7.47 0.19
C MET A 90 -7.73 7.47 -0.94
N LEU A 91 -6.78 6.53 -0.94
CA LEU A 91 -5.82 6.40 -2.02
C LEU A 91 -6.50 6.02 -3.35
N MET A 92 -7.45 5.09 -3.33
CA MET A 92 -8.19 4.69 -4.54
C MET A 92 -9.01 5.85 -5.11
N ILE A 93 -9.64 6.66 -4.25
CA ILE A 93 -10.35 7.87 -4.69
C ILE A 93 -9.34 8.92 -5.20
N ALA A 94 -8.21 9.13 -4.52
CA ALA A 94 -7.19 10.08 -4.96
C ALA A 94 -6.69 9.78 -6.38
N VAL A 95 -6.49 8.50 -6.70
CA VAL A 95 -6.04 8.03 -8.03
C VAL A 95 -7.08 8.30 -9.13
N THR A 96 -8.37 8.44 -8.82
CA THR A 96 -9.39 8.85 -9.80
C THR A 96 -9.47 10.36 -9.99
N LEU A 97 -8.92 11.16 -9.06
CA LEU A 97 -9.03 12.62 -9.04
C LEU A 97 -7.71 13.33 -9.39
N ALA A 98 -6.61 12.60 -9.42
CA ALA A 98 -5.29 13.12 -9.74
C ALA A 98 -4.46 12.04 -10.47
N PRO A 99 -3.44 12.42 -11.24
CA PRO A 99 -2.54 11.45 -11.87
C PRO A 99 -2.01 10.42 -10.89
N VAL A 100 -2.02 9.16 -11.30
CA VAL A 100 -1.61 7.99 -10.46
C VAL A 100 -0.24 8.22 -9.84
N SER A 101 0.71 8.76 -10.62
CA SER A 101 2.07 9.05 -10.17
C SER A 101 2.10 10.05 -9.02
N ILE A 102 1.31 11.13 -9.09
CA ILE A 102 1.23 12.15 -8.05
C ILE A 102 0.59 11.57 -6.79
N SER A 103 -0.53 10.88 -6.93
CA SER A 103 -1.24 10.25 -5.81
C SER A 103 -0.35 9.26 -5.07
N ILE A 104 0.41 8.43 -5.81
CA ILE A 104 1.34 7.44 -5.23
C ILE A 104 2.51 8.13 -4.53
N VAL A 105 3.13 9.15 -5.13
CA VAL A 105 4.25 9.87 -4.51
C VAL A 105 3.82 10.56 -3.22
N LEU A 106 2.64 11.20 -3.20
CA LEU A 106 2.07 11.79 -2.00
C LEU A 106 1.77 10.75 -0.92
N PHE A 107 1.19 9.61 -1.31
CA PHE A 107 0.95 8.50 -0.40
C PHE A 107 2.26 7.96 0.20
N TYR A 108 3.32 7.81 -0.59
CA TYR A 108 4.63 7.36 -0.11
C TYR A 108 5.36 8.37 0.81
N MET A 109 4.76 9.49 1.14
CA MET A 109 5.19 10.31 2.27
C MET A 109 4.90 9.68 3.64
N PHE A 110 4.14 8.57 3.69
CA PHE A 110 3.80 7.92 4.96
C PHE A 110 5.00 7.59 5.86
N PRO A 111 6.22 7.20 5.39
CA PRO A 111 7.33 6.96 6.29
C PRO A 111 7.79 8.22 7.02
N ALA A 112 7.76 9.37 6.34
CA ALA A 112 8.04 10.66 6.95
C ALA A 112 7.00 11.01 8.03
N VAL A 113 5.72 10.75 7.74
CA VAL A 113 4.63 10.95 8.70
C VAL A 113 4.78 10.00 9.89
N VAL A 114 5.15 8.72 9.66
CA VAL A 114 5.43 7.75 10.74
C VAL A 114 6.55 8.25 11.66
N LEU A 115 7.65 8.74 11.11
CA LEU A 115 8.77 9.28 11.88
C LEU A 115 8.32 10.46 12.73
N MET A 116 7.66 11.44 12.15
CA MET A 116 7.16 12.62 12.87
C MET A 116 6.17 12.24 13.98
N LEU A 117 5.20 11.37 13.66
CA LEU A 117 4.19 10.93 14.61
C LEU A 117 4.80 10.09 15.74
N SER A 118 5.75 9.21 15.42
CA SER A 118 6.44 8.39 16.44
C SER A 118 7.26 9.26 17.37
N SER A 119 8.01 10.24 16.85
CA SER A 119 8.79 11.19 17.65
C SER A 119 7.90 12.01 18.59
N LEU A 120 6.74 12.47 18.08
CA LEU A 120 5.75 13.20 18.89
C LEU A 120 5.17 12.31 20.02
N LEU A 121 4.79 11.07 19.69
CA LEU A 121 4.22 10.13 20.65
C LEU A 121 5.24 9.66 21.69
N ASP A 122 6.50 9.51 21.31
CA ASP A 122 7.59 9.11 22.21
C ASP A 122 8.21 10.29 22.98
N ARG A 123 7.74 11.52 22.69
CA ARG A 123 8.26 12.76 23.25
C ARG A 123 9.78 12.88 23.08
N LYS A 124 10.31 12.37 21.99
CA LYS A 124 11.73 12.44 21.60
C LYS A 124 11.87 13.35 20.41
N ALA A 125 12.88 14.22 20.43
CA ALA A 125 13.21 15.00 19.25
C ALA A 125 13.66 14.06 18.12
N PRO A 126 13.21 14.27 16.88
CA PRO A 126 13.65 13.47 15.74
C PRO A 126 15.17 13.68 15.53
N GLU A 127 15.85 12.63 15.10
CA GLU A 127 17.27 12.72 14.76
C GLU A 127 17.47 13.57 13.51
N LEU A 128 18.62 14.22 13.40
CA LEU A 128 18.93 15.09 12.24
C LEU A 128 18.79 14.34 10.90
N ILE A 129 19.19 13.07 10.87
CA ILE A 129 19.06 12.22 9.68
C ILE A 129 17.58 11.99 9.29
N GLU A 130 16.69 11.89 10.27
CA GLU A 130 15.24 11.74 10.06
C GLU A 130 14.67 13.03 9.44
N ILE A 131 15.05 14.18 9.97
CA ILE A 131 14.63 15.50 9.44
C ILE A 131 15.11 15.65 7.99
N ILE A 132 16.37 15.35 7.71
CA ILE A 132 16.95 15.41 6.36
C ILE A 132 16.17 14.50 5.41
N THR A 133 15.84 13.27 5.84
CA THR A 133 15.06 12.31 5.03
C THR A 133 13.67 12.84 4.69
N VAL A 134 12.97 13.45 5.65
CA VAL A 134 11.67 14.09 5.45
C VAL A 134 11.76 15.24 4.46
N VAL A 135 12.77 16.10 4.61
CA VAL A 135 13.00 17.25 3.71
C VAL A 135 13.27 16.78 2.27
N ILE A 136 14.11 15.77 2.09
CA ILE A 136 14.38 15.18 0.76
C ILE A 136 13.09 14.56 0.17
N ALA A 137 12.29 13.88 0.98
CA ALA A 137 11.03 13.31 0.52
C ALA A 137 10.06 14.41 0.07
N ILE A 138 9.90 15.49 0.85
CA ILE A 138 9.05 16.64 0.49
C ILE A 138 9.56 17.30 -0.79
N ALA A 139 10.87 17.51 -0.93
CA ALA A 139 11.46 18.08 -2.15
C ALA A 139 11.22 17.18 -3.37
N GLY A 140 11.35 15.86 -3.24
CA GLY A 140 11.03 14.88 -4.28
C GLY A 140 9.56 14.95 -4.72
N VAL A 141 8.63 15.05 -3.77
CA VAL A 141 7.21 15.25 -4.03
C VAL A 141 6.96 16.56 -4.77
N ALA A 142 7.53 17.67 -4.29
CA ALA A 142 7.37 18.98 -4.91
C ALA A 142 7.88 19.00 -6.36
N LEU A 143 9.01 18.35 -6.63
CA LEU A 143 9.54 18.19 -7.98
C LEU A 143 8.60 17.35 -8.87
N THR A 144 8.04 16.26 -8.34
CA THR A 144 7.13 15.40 -9.09
C THR A 144 5.82 16.11 -9.42
N VAL A 145 5.24 16.83 -8.48
CA VAL A 145 4.01 17.63 -8.70
C VAL A 145 4.25 18.73 -9.72
N ARG A 146 5.41 19.40 -9.67
CA ARG A 146 5.77 20.48 -10.61
C ARG A 146 6.06 19.97 -12.02
N SER A 147 6.68 18.80 -12.14
CA SER A 147 7.02 18.20 -13.45
C SER A 147 5.89 17.37 -14.07
N GLY A 148 4.87 17.01 -13.30
CA GLY A 148 3.67 16.30 -13.76
C GLY A 148 2.71 17.20 -14.54
N GLY A 149 3.24 18.20 -15.22
CA GLY A 149 2.49 19.22 -15.95
C GLY A 149 1.68 18.67 -17.10
N SER A 150 0.54 19.16 -17.20
CA SER A 150 -0.21 19.80 -18.28
C SER A 150 -1.45 19.11 -18.82
N ASP A 151 -1.68 17.83 -18.76
CA ASP A 151 -2.83 17.26 -19.50
C ASP A 151 -3.98 16.70 -18.65
N GLY A 152 -3.94 16.84 -17.33
CA GLY A 152 -5.04 16.52 -16.44
C GLY A 152 -5.15 17.56 -15.32
N ALA A 153 -6.32 18.14 -15.12
CA ALA A 153 -6.57 19.02 -14.00
C ALA A 153 -6.29 18.29 -12.69
N ILE A 154 -5.19 18.66 -12.00
CA ILE A 154 -4.86 18.11 -10.70
C ILE A 154 -5.89 18.62 -9.70
N SER A 155 -6.80 17.77 -9.27
CA SER A 155 -7.76 18.13 -8.24
C SER A 155 -7.06 18.32 -6.90
N ALA A 156 -7.21 19.53 -6.31
CA ALA A 156 -6.72 19.79 -4.95
C ALA A 156 -7.30 18.78 -3.94
N PHE A 157 -8.53 18.33 -4.16
CA PHE A 157 -9.17 17.31 -3.33
C PHE A 157 -8.48 15.95 -3.46
N GLY A 158 -8.01 15.55 -4.65
CA GLY A 158 -7.20 14.34 -4.85
C GLY A 158 -5.87 14.38 -4.09
N ILE A 159 -5.20 15.55 -4.08
CA ILE A 159 -3.97 15.76 -3.29
C ILE A 159 -4.25 15.60 -1.79
N VAL A 160 -5.31 16.23 -1.29
CA VAL A 160 -5.70 16.15 0.13
C VAL A 160 -6.02 14.71 0.51
N LEU A 161 -6.73 13.96 -0.33
CA LEU A 161 -7.04 12.56 -0.08
C LEU A 161 -5.79 11.66 -0.06
N ALA A 162 -4.83 11.89 -0.96
CA ALA A 162 -3.58 11.14 -0.98
C ALA A 162 -2.75 11.38 0.30
N LEU A 163 -2.68 12.63 0.77
CA LEU A 163 -2.02 12.98 2.04
C LEU A 163 -2.78 12.41 3.24
N ALA A 164 -4.11 12.48 3.25
CA ALA A 164 -4.93 11.86 4.29
C ALA A 164 -4.74 10.34 4.34
N ALA A 165 -4.61 9.70 3.17
CA ALA A 165 -4.28 8.27 3.07
C ALA A 165 -2.89 7.97 3.68
N ALA A 166 -1.89 8.83 3.45
CA ALA A 166 -0.57 8.71 4.06
C ALA A 166 -0.62 8.83 5.59
N ILE A 167 -1.42 9.74 6.13
CA ILE A 167 -1.64 9.87 7.57
C ILE A 167 -2.35 8.63 8.13
N ALA A 168 -3.41 8.16 7.48
CA ALA A 168 -4.18 7.02 7.93
C ALA A 168 -3.34 5.73 7.95
N VAL A 169 -2.51 5.48 6.92
CA VAL A 169 -1.61 4.33 6.90
C VAL A 169 -0.51 4.46 7.95
N SER A 170 -0.04 5.68 8.25
CA SER A 170 0.94 5.92 9.31
C SER A 170 0.36 5.58 10.68
N LEU A 171 -0.87 6.00 10.96
CA LEU A 171 -1.58 5.64 12.19
C LEU A 171 -1.81 4.13 12.30
N MET A 172 -2.19 3.47 11.21
CA MET A 172 -2.30 2.02 11.13
C MET A 172 -0.96 1.35 11.47
N MET A 173 0.15 1.79 10.89
CA MET A 173 1.48 1.21 11.13
C MET A 173 1.93 1.38 12.58
N ILE A 174 1.80 2.59 13.13
CA ILE A 174 2.14 2.88 14.53
C ILE A 174 1.24 2.07 15.47
N GLY A 175 -0.07 2.04 15.21
CA GLY A 175 -1.03 1.23 15.97
C GLY A 175 -0.66 -0.25 15.95
N THR A 176 -0.35 -0.80 14.79
CA THR A 176 0.09 -2.20 14.65
C THR A 176 1.35 -2.47 15.45
N GLN A 177 2.37 -1.61 15.34
CA GLN A 177 3.63 -1.79 16.06
C GLN A 177 3.48 -1.71 17.58
N ARG A 178 2.62 -0.82 18.08
CA ARG A 178 2.48 -0.58 19.52
C ARG A 178 1.46 -1.49 20.21
N LEU A 179 0.31 -1.69 19.57
CA LEU A 179 -0.83 -2.38 20.18
C LEU A 179 -0.87 -3.87 19.85
N LEU A 180 -0.24 -4.29 18.74
CA LEU A 180 -0.21 -5.67 18.29
C LEU A 180 1.21 -6.28 18.34
N LYS A 181 2.12 -5.66 19.10
CA LYS A 181 3.47 -6.16 19.30
C LYS A 181 3.45 -7.58 19.89
N GLY A 182 4.24 -8.47 19.27
CA GLY A 182 4.33 -9.87 19.70
C GLY A 182 3.23 -10.78 19.16
N GLN A 183 2.25 -10.23 18.46
CA GLN A 183 1.22 -11.01 17.77
C GLN A 183 1.78 -11.59 16.45
N ASP A 184 1.14 -12.64 15.98
CA ASP A 184 1.47 -13.22 14.68
C ASP A 184 1.12 -12.27 13.53
N SER A 185 2.13 -11.91 12.73
CA SER A 185 1.98 -10.94 11.65
C SER A 185 0.95 -11.36 10.59
N VAL A 186 0.86 -12.66 10.28
CA VAL A 186 -0.10 -13.20 9.30
C VAL A 186 -1.53 -13.05 9.83
N GLY A 187 -1.75 -13.45 11.08
CA GLY A 187 -3.04 -13.32 11.74
C GLY A 187 -3.48 -11.87 11.91
N VAL A 188 -2.55 -10.97 12.28
CA VAL A 188 -2.83 -9.53 12.34
C VAL A 188 -3.28 -9.01 10.97
N THR A 189 -2.56 -9.30 9.90
CA THR A 189 -2.91 -8.85 8.55
C THR A 189 -4.25 -9.40 8.08
N PHE A 190 -4.54 -10.67 8.39
CA PHE A 190 -5.86 -11.27 8.12
C PHE A 190 -6.98 -10.47 8.79
N ASN A 191 -6.85 -10.13 10.08
CA ASN A 191 -7.88 -9.37 10.79
C ASN A 191 -8.02 -7.92 10.31
N LEU A 192 -6.92 -7.26 9.97
CA LEU A 192 -6.98 -5.93 9.37
C LEU A 192 -7.73 -5.98 8.02
N ALA A 193 -7.45 -6.99 7.19
CA ALA A 193 -8.14 -7.19 5.94
C ALA A 193 -9.62 -7.55 6.14
N LEU A 194 -9.93 -8.43 7.10
CA LEU A 194 -11.30 -8.81 7.44
C LEU A 194 -12.11 -7.60 7.93
N THR A 195 -11.55 -6.79 8.82
CA THR A 195 -12.18 -5.55 9.28
C THR A 195 -12.40 -4.59 8.11
N SER A 196 -11.43 -4.48 7.20
CA SER A 196 -11.56 -3.65 6.00
C SER A 196 -12.68 -4.13 5.07
N VAL A 197 -12.85 -5.45 4.92
CA VAL A 197 -13.97 -6.03 4.16
C VAL A 197 -15.30 -5.69 4.82
N VAL A 198 -15.43 -5.89 6.12
CA VAL A 198 -16.68 -5.62 6.86
C VAL A 198 -17.07 -4.15 6.74
N LEU A 199 -16.13 -3.24 6.98
CA LEU A 199 -16.35 -1.80 6.83
C LEU A 199 -16.66 -1.40 5.39
N GLY A 200 -15.98 -2.00 4.44
CA GLY A 200 -16.19 -1.75 3.01
C GLY A 200 -17.55 -2.22 2.53
N VAL A 201 -17.99 -3.41 2.94
CA VAL A 201 -19.34 -3.91 2.65
C VAL A 201 -20.40 -3.00 3.29
N PHE A 202 -20.22 -2.61 4.56
CA PHE A 202 -21.11 -1.67 5.21
C PHE A 202 -21.18 -0.33 4.45
N ALA A 203 -20.03 0.23 4.08
CA ALA A 203 -19.97 1.47 3.29
C ALA A 203 -20.65 1.32 1.92
N THR A 204 -20.52 0.17 1.26
CA THR A 204 -21.18 -0.14 -0.01
C THR A 204 -22.69 -0.19 0.15
N VAL A 205 -23.19 -0.84 1.20
CA VAL A 205 -24.64 -0.93 1.49
C VAL A 205 -25.22 0.45 1.79
N VAL A 206 -24.53 1.26 2.61
CA VAL A 206 -24.99 2.60 3.00
C VAL A 206 -24.95 3.59 1.84
N SER A 207 -23.90 3.55 1.02
CA SER A 207 -23.73 4.49 -0.10
C SER A 207 -24.49 4.07 -1.35
N GLY A 208 -24.84 2.80 -1.49
CA GLY A 208 -25.39 2.22 -2.72
C GLY A 208 -24.39 2.16 -3.88
N VAL A 209 -23.11 2.50 -3.63
CA VAL A 209 -22.07 2.54 -4.67
C VAL A 209 -21.44 1.18 -4.84
N PHE A 210 -21.91 0.47 -5.87
CA PHE A 210 -21.31 -0.78 -6.32
C PHE A 210 -21.24 -0.77 -7.84
N ALA A 211 -20.05 -0.66 -8.41
CA ALA A 211 -19.85 -0.70 -9.86
C ALA A 211 -18.67 -1.60 -10.21
N LEU A 212 -18.94 -2.57 -11.07
CA LEU A 212 -17.95 -3.47 -11.68
C LEU A 212 -17.55 -2.92 -13.05
N PRO A 213 -16.45 -3.40 -13.62
CA PRO A 213 -16.06 -2.99 -14.98
C PRO A 213 -17.17 -3.31 -15.99
N ASN A 214 -17.33 -2.43 -16.98
CA ASN A 214 -18.36 -2.52 -18.02
C ASN A 214 -17.87 -3.26 -19.29
N ALA A 215 -16.60 -3.68 -19.35
CA ALA A 215 -16.00 -4.37 -20.48
C ALA A 215 -15.18 -5.60 -20.03
N ALA A 216 -15.05 -6.59 -20.92
CA ALA A 216 -14.29 -7.82 -20.63
C ALA A 216 -12.82 -7.56 -20.26
N GLU A 217 -12.19 -6.56 -20.89
CA GLU A 217 -10.82 -6.13 -20.59
C GLU A 217 -10.69 -5.64 -19.15
N GLY A 218 -11.70 -4.90 -18.65
CA GLY A 218 -11.75 -4.44 -17.26
C GLY A 218 -11.82 -5.59 -16.25
N TYR A 219 -12.50 -6.69 -16.57
CA TYR A 219 -12.52 -7.89 -15.72
C TYR A 219 -11.18 -8.62 -15.72
N LEU A 220 -10.45 -8.67 -16.84
CA LEU A 220 -9.09 -9.22 -16.87
C LEU A 220 -8.13 -8.40 -16.01
N ILE A 221 -8.24 -7.07 -16.08
CA ILE A 221 -7.47 -6.16 -15.24
C ILE A 221 -7.80 -6.36 -13.76
N LEU A 222 -9.09 -6.45 -13.42
CA LEU A 222 -9.54 -6.73 -12.07
C LEU A 222 -8.98 -8.08 -11.57
N ALA A 223 -9.04 -9.14 -12.37
CA ALA A 223 -8.45 -10.43 -12.00
C ALA A 223 -6.95 -10.31 -11.70
N GLY A 224 -6.21 -9.55 -12.49
CA GLY A 224 -4.80 -9.22 -12.24
C GLY A 224 -4.60 -8.52 -10.89
N VAL A 225 -5.44 -7.56 -10.54
CA VAL A 225 -5.39 -6.87 -9.24
C VAL A 225 -5.66 -7.84 -8.09
N LEU A 226 -6.68 -8.68 -8.22
CA LEU A 226 -7.09 -9.64 -7.17
C LEU A 226 -6.04 -10.73 -6.92
N VAL A 227 -5.15 -11.00 -7.87
CA VAL A 227 -3.99 -11.90 -7.70
C VAL A 227 -2.79 -11.17 -7.12
N LEU A 228 -2.43 -10.02 -7.68
CA LEU A 228 -1.21 -9.30 -7.31
C LEU A 228 -1.29 -8.68 -5.92
N TYR A 229 -2.44 -8.18 -5.51
CA TYR A 229 -2.58 -7.50 -4.23
C TYR A 229 -2.39 -8.42 -3.01
N PRO A 230 -3.03 -9.61 -2.92
CA PRO A 230 -2.76 -10.54 -1.83
C PRO A 230 -1.32 -11.09 -1.84
N ILE A 231 -0.70 -11.29 -3.02
CA ILE A 231 0.72 -11.66 -3.11
C ILE A 231 1.57 -10.55 -2.49
N ALA A 232 1.31 -9.29 -2.82
CA ALA A 232 2.02 -8.15 -2.26
C ALA A 232 1.96 -8.13 -0.74
N LEU A 233 0.76 -8.23 -0.16
CA LEU A 233 0.57 -8.22 1.29
C LEU A 233 1.17 -9.44 1.98
N THR A 234 1.04 -10.63 1.40
CA THR A 234 1.63 -11.85 1.96
C THR A 234 3.16 -11.77 1.97
N CYS A 235 3.76 -11.31 0.88
CA CYS A 235 5.21 -11.12 0.81
C CYS A 235 5.70 -10.04 1.80
N ALA A 236 4.96 -8.94 1.96
CA ALA A 236 5.28 -7.90 2.94
C ALA A 236 5.26 -8.45 4.36
N VAL A 237 4.22 -9.21 4.72
CA VAL A 237 4.07 -9.81 6.05
C VAL A 237 5.18 -10.82 6.35
N LEU A 238 5.53 -11.66 5.38
CA LEU A 238 6.63 -12.62 5.52
C LEU A 238 7.99 -11.91 5.63
N ALA A 239 8.21 -10.85 4.83
CA ALA A 239 9.42 -10.03 4.93
C ALA A 239 9.55 -9.36 6.30
N ILE A 240 8.45 -8.78 6.82
CA ILE A 240 8.38 -8.19 8.14
C ILE A 240 8.64 -9.26 9.22
N GLY A 241 7.99 -10.42 9.13
CA GLY A 241 8.18 -11.53 10.07
C GLY A 241 9.65 -12.02 10.15
N LEU A 242 10.35 -12.03 9.01
CA LEU A 242 11.78 -12.35 8.95
C LEU A 242 12.66 -11.22 9.52
N ALA A 243 12.29 -9.95 9.29
CA ALA A 243 13.03 -8.78 9.75
C ALA A 243 12.89 -8.55 11.26
N PHE A 244 11.73 -8.84 11.86
CA PHE A 244 11.43 -8.58 13.28
C PHE A 244 12.15 -9.49 14.27
N LYS A 245 12.95 -10.43 13.81
CA LYS A 245 13.85 -11.18 14.69
C LYS A 245 15.06 -10.37 15.19
N GLY A 246 14.97 -9.08 15.26
CA GLY A 246 15.91 -8.22 15.96
C GLY A 246 16.75 -7.28 15.10
N GLU A 247 16.30 -6.93 13.89
CA GLU A 247 17.09 -6.07 13.00
C GLU A 247 16.46 -4.70 12.75
N THR A 248 17.28 -3.64 12.89
CA THR A 248 16.98 -2.27 12.48
C THR A 248 16.84 -2.16 10.95
N LEU A 249 15.95 -1.27 10.50
CA LEU A 249 15.78 -0.94 9.07
C LEU A 249 17.16 -0.65 8.42
N THR A 250 17.56 -1.50 7.48
CA THR A 250 18.85 -1.37 6.81
C THR A 250 18.76 -0.40 5.63
N PRO A 251 19.88 0.27 5.23
CA PRO A 251 19.94 1.12 4.03
C PRO A 251 19.41 0.43 2.75
N GLN A 252 19.43 -0.90 2.70
CA GLN A 252 18.93 -1.69 1.58
C GLN A 252 17.39 -1.65 1.43
N GLN A 253 16.64 -1.45 2.53
CA GLN A 253 15.19 -1.23 2.48
C GLN A 253 14.84 0.15 1.91
N ILE A 254 15.67 1.14 2.21
CA ILE A 254 15.57 2.49 1.62
C ILE A 254 15.87 2.42 0.10
N CYS A 255 16.87 1.62 -0.29
CA CYS A 255 17.20 1.38 -1.70
C CYS A 255 16.06 0.68 -2.45
N GLY A 256 15.34 -0.27 -1.80
CA GLY A 256 14.16 -0.93 -2.37
C GLY A 256 13.02 0.04 -2.66
N VAL A 257 12.72 0.95 -1.75
CA VAL A 257 11.71 2.01 -1.95
C VAL A 257 12.12 2.95 -3.09
N THR A 258 13.39 3.37 -3.15
CA THR A 258 13.90 4.19 -4.26
C THR A 258 13.89 3.45 -5.60
N MET A 259 14.15 2.15 -5.64
CA MET A 259 14.01 1.36 -6.85
C MET A 259 12.57 1.24 -7.33
N VAL A 260 11.61 1.10 -6.43
CA VAL A 260 10.17 1.07 -6.78
C VAL A 260 9.74 2.42 -7.34
N LEU A 261 10.10 3.51 -6.68
CA LEU A 261 9.79 4.87 -7.15
C LEU A 261 10.45 5.15 -8.51
N SER A 262 11.70 4.72 -8.72
CA SER A 262 12.39 4.87 -10.01
C SER A 262 11.80 3.97 -11.10
N ALA A 263 11.37 2.75 -10.79
CA ALA A 263 10.71 1.86 -11.75
C ALA A 263 9.35 2.40 -12.19
N ILE A 264 8.54 2.94 -11.26
CA ILE A 264 7.27 3.59 -11.57
C ILE A 264 7.50 4.84 -12.44
N GLY A 265 8.47 5.67 -12.07
CA GLY A 265 8.86 6.86 -12.85
C GLY A 265 9.33 6.51 -14.27
N PHE A 266 10.09 5.44 -14.43
CA PHE A 266 10.58 4.97 -15.75
C PHE A 266 9.45 4.44 -16.65
N LEU A 267 8.48 3.70 -16.09
CA LEU A 267 7.32 3.20 -16.83
C LEU A 267 6.41 4.37 -17.29
N GLN A 268 6.19 5.35 -16.43
CA GLN A 268 5.45 6.58 -16.78
C GLN A 268 6.14 7.36 -17.89
N TRP A 269 7.47 7.52 -17.79
CA TRP A 269 8.27 8.20 -18.82
C TRP A 269 8.21 7.47 -20.17
N GLN A 270 8.25 6.13 -20.20
CA GLN A 270 8.08 5.35 -21.42
C GLN A 270 6.68 5.53 -22.05
N ARG A 271 5.61 5.56 -21.22
CA ARG A 271 4.25 5.80 -21.69
C ARG A 271 4.10 7.19 -22.30
N LEU A 272 4.64 8.21 -21.67
CA LEU A 272 4.64 9.59 -22.18
C LEU A 272 5.44 9.73 -23.48
N ARG A 273 6.57 9.02 -23.61
CA ARG A 273 7.33 8.98 -24.89
C ARG A 273 6.54 8.30 -26.00
N ARG A 274 5.80 7.22 -25.72
CA ARG A 274 4.96 6.54 -26.72
C ARG A 274 3.78 7.39 -27.14
N ALA A 275 3.12 8.06 -26.21
CA ALA A 275 2.03 8.99 -26.49
C ALA A 275 2.49 10.17 -27.37
N ARG A 276 3.66 10.78 -27.08
CA ARG A 276 4.25 11.84 -27.92
C ARG A 276 4.59 11.37 -29.33
N LYS A 277 5.09 10.15 -29.51
CA LYS A 277 5.37 9.61 -30.84
C LYS A 277 4.11 9.40 -31.68
N ASN A 278 3.02 8.94 -31.06
CA ASN A 278 1.76 8.73 -31.77
C ASN A 278 1.09 10.05 -32.16
N PHE A 279 1.33 11.15 -31.40
CA PHE A 279 0.80 12.49 -31.73
C PHE A 279 1.58 13.21 -32.83
N GLN A 280 2.81 12.78 -33.14
CA GLN A 280 3.64 13.36 -34.23
C GLN A 280 3.44 12.64 -35.58
N VAL A 281 2.68 11.54 -35.62
CA VAL A 281 2.45 10.71 -36.81
C VAL A 281 0.99 10.85 -37.31
N SER A 282 0.11 11.53 -36.56
CA SER A 282 -1.23 11.95 -37.01
C SER A 282 -1.24 13.42 -37.40
#